data_3fddbfee79a0bbb7e3155d0bb654f60a
#
_entry.id   3fddbfee79a0bbb7e3155d0bb654f60a
#
_cell.length_a   1.000
_cell.length_b   1.000
_cell.length_c   1.000
_cell.angle_alpha   90.00
_cell.angle_beta   90.00
_cell.angle_gamma   90.00
#
_symmetry.space_group_name_H-M   'P 1'
#
loop_
_entity.id
_entity.type
_entity.pdbx_description
1 polymer ?
#
loop_
_entity_poly.entity_id
_entity_poly.type
_entity_poly.pdbx_seq_one_letter_code
_entity_poly.pdbx_strand_id
1 'polypeptide(L)'
;MASNKIAITDLEFDTIKSNLKSYLSAQTTFQDYDFEGSGMDVLMDILAYNTHYMGYYANMIGNEMFMDSSSLRESVVSHAKHLNVIPTSVTSPTAYLNMTFTPTGSPVSLTIAKNTKFTTSISAISYTFTTTSATTILPAAGVYSVTNLAIKEGKILNKSYTVDLANTLQRFIIPNANVDTSTISVTVQNSSSDSTVVAWADGNSLDVTTITSSQKVYFLQEVEEGKYELIFGDGAVGKQLSDGNIIFIEYLVTGGVAANQASSFTAVGSVAGLTSANYTLTIATAASGGAVSESINSLKNNAPKLYQAQKRATTKDDYKAILLAERNDIDSITIYGGEDASPPVYGKVYIAIKPAGNTSYSNTAKDDIKTSILKKTNVVTVIPEIVDPIFYYLLITTTINYDPVTLLTSENTLKSEIDTSITNYFTTDLQKFDQKFRYSVLTKKIDNTDSAIRNSKTSLKYQMWITPVTLATVSTYTMEFNNPVTKGSISSTSFTASDGNTYSLIDDSAGVIKNTKITSGVVDSPAVYFTLPDGSTTQGTIDYTTGKVILSNFNPYTITDGTTSIRMNVTPETNNQDITPLREQILTLDSTD
;
A
#
# COMPACT_ATOMS: atom_id res chain seq x y z
N MET A 1 -0.82 -19.05 2.49
CA MET A 1 -1.26 -20.40 2.01
C MET A 1 -0.09 -21.34 2.11
N ALA A 2 -0.29 -22.56 2.61
CA ALA A 2 0.74 -23.56 2.56
C ALA A 2 1.04 -23.87 1.07
N SER A 3 2.31 -23.76 0.67
CA SER A 3 2.76 -24.12 -0.67
C SER A 3 2.45 -25.61 -0.88
N ASN A 4 1.50 -25.93 -1.75
CA ASN A 4 1.17 -27.29 -2.15
C ASN A 4 2.28 -27.78 -3.11
N LYS A 5 3.45 -28.11 -2.55
CA LYS A 5 4.55 -28.68 -3.34
C LYS A 5 4.21 -30.11 -3.73
N ILE A 6 4.35 -30.39 -5.00
CA ILE A 6 4.17 -31.74 -5.56
C ILE A 6 5.50 -32.50 -5.37
N ALA A 7 5.48 -33.60 -4.68
CA ALA A 7 6.61 -34.53 -4.62
C ALA A 7 6.37 -35.66 -5.62
N ILE A 8 7.16 -35.72 -6.68
CA ILE A 8 7.04 -36.74 -7.75
C ILE A 8 7.86 -37.95 -7.43
N THR A 9 9.02 -37.78 -6.77
CA THR A 9 9.94 -38.84 -6.43
C THR A 9 10.44 -38.69 -5.01
N ASP A 10 10.87 -39.79 -4.40
CA ASP A 10 11.61 -39.76 -3.14
C ASP A 10 13.00 -39.16 -3.37
N LEU A 11 13.36 -38.15 -2.57
CA LEU A 11 14.62 -37.41 -2.70
C LEU A 11 15.67 -37.81 -1.64
N GLU A 12 15.31 -38.70 -0.71
CA GLU A 12 16.22 -39.07 0.36
C GLU A 12 17.38 -39.95 -0.18
N PHE A 13 18.60 -39.42 -0.12
CA PHE A 13 19.81 -40.07 -0.58
C PHE A 13 19.98 -41.46 0.06
N ASP A 14 19.77 -41.55 1.38
CA ASP A 14 19.91 -42.80 2.13
C ASP A 14 18.86 -43.82 1.72
N THR A 15 17.65 -43.41 1.41
CA THR A 15 16.59 -44.28 0.87
C THR A 15 16.98 -44.85 -0.50
N ILE A 16 17.50 -43.99 -1.39
CA ILE A 16 17.96 -44.41 -2.73
C ILE A 16 19.12 -45.41 -2.60
N LYS A 17 20.11 -45.10 -1.73
CA LYS A 17 21.25 -45.99 -1.47
C LYS A 17 20.78 -47.34 -0.88
N SER A 18 19.84 -47.31 0.08
CA SER A 18 19.25 -48.51 0.67
C SER A 18 18.51 -49.37 -0.36
N ASN A 19 17.77 -48.76 -1.26
CA ASN A 19 17.09 -49.47 -2.35
C ASN A 19 18.09 -50.12 -3.33
N LEU A 20 19.20 -49.44 -3.66
CA LEU A 20 20.28 -49.99 -4.47
C LEU A 20 20.95 -51.18 -3.78
N LYS A 21 21.26 -51.09 -2.47
CA LYS A 21 21.79 -52.19 -1.67
C LYS A 21 20.82 -53.36 -1.65
N SER A 22 19.54 -53.14 -1.45
CA SER A 22 18.49 -54.17 -1.45
C SER A 22 18.39 -54.86 -2.83
N TYR A 23 18.50 -54.09 -3.92
CA TYR A 23 18.54 -54.68 -5.27
C TYR A 23 19.77 -55.55 -5.49
N LEU A 24 20.96 -55.08 -5.09
CA LEU A 24 22.22 -55.84 -5.23
C LEU A 24 22.24 -57.10 -4.38
N SER A 25 21.63 -57.10 -3.19
CA SER A 25 21.51 -58.27 -2.33
C SER A 25 20.74 -59.43 -2.96
N ALA A 26 19.83 -59.12 -3.89
CA ALA A 26 19.10 -60.10 -4.67
C ALA A 26 19.89 -60.68 -5.87
N GLN A 27 21.08 -60.14 -6.16
CA GLN A 27 21.95 -60.59 -7.25
C GLN A 27 23.05 -61.50 -6.72
N THR A 28 23.40 -62.55 -7.48
CA THR A 28 24.44 -63.48 -7.10
C THR A 28 25.83 -63.11 -7.64
N THR A 29 25.91 -62.11 -8.52
CA THR A 29 27.13 -61.74 -9.26
C THR A 29 28.00 -60.71 -8.53
N PHE A 30 27.39 -59.90 -7.66
CA PHE A 30 28.09 -58.83 -6.94
C PHE A 30 28.27 -59.20 -5.47
N GLN A 31 29.51 -59.09 -4.99
CA GLN A 31 29.90 -59.25 -3.59
C GLN A 31 30.56 -57.95 -3.13
N ASP A 32 30.78 -57.75 -1.85
CA ASP A 32 31.36 -56.50 -1.25
C ASP A 32 30.56 -55.19 -1.39
N TYR A 33 29.30 -55.25 -1.81
CA TYR A 33 28.42 -54.05 -1.93
C TYR A 33 28.02 -53.46 -0.57
N ASP A 34 28.17 -54.22 0.51
CA ASP A 34 27.78 -53.77 1.88
C ASP A 34 29.01 -53.36 2.72
N PHE A 35 30.20 -53.43 2.17
CA PHE A 35 31.43 -53.03 2.85
C PHE A 35 31.70 -51.54 2.62
N GLU A 36 31.63 -50.71 3.70
CA GLU A 36 31.93 -49.29 3.64
C GLU A 36 33.36 -49.05 3.16
N GLY A 37 33.51 -48.24 2.09
CA GLY A 37 34.79 -47.98 1.46
C GLY A 37 35.18 -48.96 0.35
N SER A 38 34.35 -49.96 0.03
CA SER A 38 34.55 -50.76 -1.18
C SER A 38 34.32 -49.91 -2.44
N GLY A 39 34.98 -50.29 -3.55
CA GLY A 39 34.75 -49.61 -4.84
C GLY A 39 33.29 -49.68 -5.29
N MET A 40 32.54 -50.72 -4.88
CA MET A 40 31.13 -50.88 -5.19
C MET A 40 30.26 -49.95 -4.35
N ASP A 41 30.57 -49.74 -3.06
CA ASP A 41 29.85 -48.77 -2.19
C ASP A 41 30.04 -47.35 -2.69
N VAL A 42 31.25 -46.95 -3.11
CA VAL A 42 31.53 -45.64 -3.73
C VAL A 42 30.75 -45.45 -5.04
N LEU A 43 30.64 -46.49 -5.88
CA LEU A 43 29.84 -46.45 -7.10
C LEU A 43 28.34 -46.29 -6.78
N MET A 44 27.83 -46.95 -5.75
CA MET A 44 26.46 -46.79 -5.28
C MET A 44 26.20 -45.36 -4.76
N ASP A 45 27.16 -44.78 -4.06
CA ASP A 45 27.07 -43.39 -3.61
C ASP A 45 26.97 -42.40 -4.79
N ILE A 46 27.80 -42.63 -5.83
CA ILE A 46 27.75 -41.80 -7.05
C ILE A 46 26.40 -41.96 -7.76
N LEU A 47 25.90 -43.21 -7.88
CA LEU A 47 24.59 -43.47 -8.51
C LEU A 47 23.44 -42.89 -7.68
N ALA A 48 23.47 -43.07 -6.37
CA ALA A 48 22.47 -42.48 -5.46
C ALA A 48 22.47 -40.94 -5.53
N TYR A 49 23.66 -40.34 -5.55
CA TYR A 49 23.85 -38.90 -5.70
C TYR A 49 23.28 -38.38 -7.04
N ASN A 50 23.60 -39.05 -8.13
CA ASN A 50 23.07 -38.70 -9.45
C ASN A 50 21.55 -38.85 -9.50
N THR A 51 20.99 -39.93 -8.95
CA THR A 51 19.55 -40.17 -8.88
C THR A 51 18.85 -39.12 -8.00
N HIS A 52 19.47 -38.78 -6.88
CA HIS A 52 18.98 -37.68 -6.00
C HIS A 52 18.86 -36.35 -6.76
N TYR A 53 19.92 -35.95 -7.51
CA TYR A 53 19.86 -34.75 -8.33
C TYR A 53 18.83 -34.81 -9.46
N MET A 54 18.73 -35.95 -10.14
CA MET A 54 17.71 -36.17 -11.18
C MET A 54 16.30 -36.05 -10.59
N GLY A 55 16.06 -36.65 -9.42
CA GLY A 55 14.81 -36.53 -8.68
C GLY A 55 14.50 -35.07 -8.26
N TYR A 56 15.52 -34.36 -7.77
CA TYR A 56 15.41 -32.96 -7.43
C TYR A 56 15.01 -32.11 -8.64
N TYR A 57 15.69 -32.25 -9.77
CA TYR A 57 15.33 -31.52 -11.00
C TYR A 57 13.96 -31.92 -11.52
N ALA A 58 13.55 -33.17 -11.46
CA ALA A 58 12.23 -33.63 -11.86
C ALA A 58 11.14 -32.99 -11.00
N ASN A 59 11.33 -32.96 -9.67
CA ASN A 59 10.41 -32.29 -8.74
C ASN A 59 10.39 -30.78 -8.94
N MET A 60 11.55 -30.16 -9.19
CA MET A 60 11.61 -28.72 -9.51
C MET A 60 10.82 -28.41 -10.78
N ILE A 61 11.06 -29.11 -11.86
CA ILE A 61 10.33 -28.93 -13.13
C ILE A 61 8.83 -29.17 -12.91
N GLY A 62 8.44 -30.24 -12.22
CA GLY A 62 7.05 -30.53 -11.91
C GLY A 62 6.35 -29.43 -11.11
N ASN A 63 7.06 -28.83 -10.15
CA ASN A 63 6.52 -27.72 -9.38
C ASN A 63 6.39 -26.43 -10.21
N GLU A 64 7.36 -26.15 -11.10
CA GLU A 64 7.34 -24.97 -11.95
C GLU A 64 6.30 -25.05 -13.10
N MET A 65 5.70 -26.21 -13.37
CA MET A 65 4.65 -26.38 -14.37
C MET A 65 3.30 -25.76 -13.98
N PHE A 66 3.06 -25.50 -12.69
CA PHE A 66 1.78 -24.98 -12.20
C PHE A 66 2.00 -23.69 -11.43
N MET A 67 1.11 -22.72 -11.63
CA MET A 67 1.18 -21.41 -11.00
C MET A 67 1.21 -21.49 -9.46
N ASP A 68 0.41 -22.39 -8.87
CA ASP A 68 0.29 -22.52 -7.41
C ASP A 68 1.57 -23.06 -6.76
N SER A 69 2.24 -24.04 -7.40
CA SER A 69 3.44 -24.69 -6.88
C SER A 69 4.75 -24.02 -7.30
N SER A 70 4.74 -23.19 -8.36
CA SER A 70 5.95 -22.51 -8.86
C SER A 70 6.60 -21.67 -7.77
N SER A 71 7.91 -21.65 -7.71
CA SER A 71 8.71 -20.87 -6.77
C SER A 71 9.52 -19.77 -7.46
N LEU A 72 9.82 -19.93 -8.74
CA LEU A 72 10.55 -18.94 -9.53
C LEU A 72 9.61 -17.85 -10.06
N ARG A 73 10.02 -16.58 -9.92
CA ARG A 73 9.24 -15.45 -10.43
C ARG A 73 8.96 -15.56 -11.92
N GLU A 74 9.95 -15.95 -12.69
CA GLU A 74 9.89 -16.10 -14.14
C GLU A 74 8.81 -17.11 -14.58
N SER A 75 8.70 -18.24 -13.88
CA SER A 75 7.66 -19.24 -14.13
C SER A 75 6.27 -18.68 -13.83
N VAL A 76 6.11 -18.01 -12.67
CA VAL A 76 4.82 -17.41 -12.28
C VAL A 76 4.40 -16.29 -13.25
N VAL A 77 5.34 -15.46 -13.68
CA VAL A 77 5.10 -14.42 -14.69
C VAL A 77 4.71 -15.03 -16.03
N SER A 78 5.37 -16.13 -16.44
CA SER A 78 5.01 -16.86 -17.66
C SER A 78 3.58 -17.42 -17.59
N HIS A 79 3.17 -17.98 -16.46
CA HIS A 79 1.79 -18.45 -16.26
C HIS A 79 0.79 -17.30 -16.24
N ALA A 80 1.13 -16.16 -15.60
CA ALA A 80 0.29 -14.97 -15.58
C ALA A 80 0.04 -14.39 -16.98
N LYS A 81 1.04 -14.45 -17.88
CA LYS A 81 0.87 -14.05 -19.30
C LYS A 81 -0.20 -14.86 -20.01
N HIS A 82 -0.35 -16.15 -19.74
CA HIS A 82 -1.43 -16.97 -20.32
C HIS A 82 -2.82 -16.53 -19.83
N LEU A 83 -2.89 -15.88 -18.66
CA LEU A 83 -4.11 -15.25 -18.13
C LEU A 83 -4.28 -13.79 -18.59
N ASN A 84 -3.40 -13.30 -19.46
CA ASN A 84 -3.35 -11.90 -19.92
C ASN A 84 -3.14 -10.90 -18.75
N VAL A 85 -2.32 -11.29 -17.78
CA VAL A 85 -1.95 -10.47 -16.62
C VAL A 85 -0.47 -10.11 -16.71
N ILE A 86 -0.18 -8.82 -16.60
CA ILE A 86 1.18 -8.28 -16.52
C ILE A 86 1.41 -7.86 -15.08
N PRO A 87 2.49 -8.35 -14.41
CA PRO A 87 2.80 -7.93 -13.07
C PRO A 87 3.03 -6.41 -12.98
N THR A 88 2.56 -5.78 -11.90
CA THR A 88 2.84 -4.38 -11.67
C THR A 88 4.31 -4.18 -11.30
N SER A 89 4.92 -3.18 -11.93
CA SER A 89 6.31 -2.76 -11.68
C SER A 89 6.45 -2.01 -10.35
N VAL A 90 7.68 -1.68 -9.99
CA VAL A 90 7.94 -0.67 -8.97
C VAL A 90 7.24 0.63 -9.37
N THR A 91 6.60 1.31 -8.43
CA THR A 91 5.93 2.60 -8.66
C THR A 91 6.64 3.69 -7.90
N SER A 92 6.84 4.84 -8.55
CA SER A 92 7.51 5.97 -7.92
C SER A 92 6.56 6.82 -7.07
N PRO A 93 6.97 7.28 -5.88
CA PRO A 93 6.22 8.26 -5.10
C PRO A 93 5.97 9.53 -5.90
N THR A 94 4.76 10.04 -5.85
CA THR A 94 4.36 11.28 -6.51
C THR A 94 3.96 12.31 -5.47
N ALA A 95 4.57 13.50 -5.52
CA ALA A 95 4.17 14.65 -4.73
C ALA A 95 3.54 15.71 -5.64
N TYR A 96 2.70 16.55 -5.07
CA TYR A 96 2.07 17.67 -5.78
C TYR A 96 2.49 18.98 -5.17
N LEU A 97 2.96 19.91 -6.01
CA LEU A 97 3.46 21.22 -5.62
C LEU A 97 2.58 22.34 -6.18
N ASN A 98 2.41 23.40 -5.41
CA ASN A 98 1.91 24.67 -5.92
C ASN A 98 3.07 25.64 -6.03
N MET A 99 3.18 26.32 -7.17
CA MET A 99 4.22 27.33 -7.40
C MET A 99 3.61 28.60 -7.95
N THR A 100 4.10 29.73 -7.45
CA THR A 100 3.76 31.08 -7.95
C THR A 100 5.06 31.77 -8.35
N PHE A 101 5.09 32.33 -9.54
CA PHE A 101 6.28 32.94 -10.14
C PHE A 101 6.12 34.45 -10.28
N THR A 102 7.21 35.16 -10.04
CA THR A 102 7.33 36.61 -10.22
C THR A 102 8.45 36.93 -11.22
N PRO A 103 8.21 36.70 -12.52
CA PRO A 103 9.23 36.95 -13.54
C PRO A 103 9.50 38.44 -13.69
N THR A 104 10.75 38.79 -14.07
CA THR A 104 11.09 40.16 -14.50
C THR A 104 10.46 40.41 -15.88
N GLY A 105 9.62 41.39 -15.99
CA GLY A 105 8.81 41.65 -17.19
C GLY A 105 7.48 40.85 -17.16
N SER A 106 6.79 40.85 -18.29
CA SER A 106 5.50 40.16 -18.42
C SER A 106 5.55 39.18 -19.60
N PRO A 107 6.25 38.04 -19.47
CA PRO A 107 6.33 37.05 -20.56
C PRO A 107 4.95 36.49 -20.88
N VAL A 108 4.74 36.12 -22.15
CA VAL A 108 3.46 35.53 -22.60
C VAL A 108 3.19 34.20 -21.90
N SER A 109 4.24 33.46 -21.58
CA SER A 109 4.15 32.19 -20.85
C SER A 109 5.46 31.85 -20.16
N LEU A 110 5.39 31.01 -19.13
CA LEU A 110 6.52 30.35 -18.51
C LEU A 110 6.41 28.84 -18.74
N THR A 111 7.52 28.15 -18.94
CA THR A 111 7.50 26.69 -19.11
C THR A 111 8.42 26.04 -18.09
N ILE A 112 7.85 25.20 -17.23
CA ILE A 112 8.62 24.26 -16.41
C ILE A 112 9.02 23.11 -17.32
N ALA A 113 10.31 22.93 -17.51
CA ALA A 113 10.81 21.88 -18.40
C ALA A 113 10.60 20.48 -17.76
N LYS A 114 10.47 19.45 -18.61
CA LYS A 114 10.61 18.07 -18.20
C LYS A 114 12.00 17.85 -17.56
N ASN A 115 12.08 16.94 -16.58
CA ASN A 115 13.31 16.67 -15.81
C ASN A 115 13.77 17.87 -14.94
N THR A 116 12.88 18.82 -14.61
CA THR A 116 13.15 19.80 -13.56
C THR A 116 13.21 19.07 -12.22
N LYS A 117 14.31 19.27 -11.47
CA LYS A 117 14.62 18.48 -10.28
C LYS A 117 14.29 19.23 -9.00
N PHE A 118 13.79 18.48 -8.05
CA PHE A 118 13.53 18.90 -6.67
C PHE A 118 14.19 17.90 -5.73
N THR A 119 14.75 18.36 -4.62
CA THR A 119 15.34 17.49 -3.60
C THR A 119 14.58 17.58 -2.29
N THR A 120 14.56 16.50 -1.58
CA THR A 120 14.01 16.36 -0.22
C THR A 120 14.93 15.47 0.60
N SER A 121 14.77 15.49 1.93
CA SER A 121 15.51 14.61 2.82
C SER A 121 14.53 13.94 3.80
N ILE A 122 14.62 12.63 3.91
CA ILE A 122 13.86 11.82 4.87
C ILE A 122 14.87 11.01 5.67
N SER A 123 14.83 11.12 7.00
CA SER A 123 15.77 10.42 7.90
C SER A 123 17.24 10.56 7.50
N ALA A 124 17.65 11.78 7.08
CA ALA A 124 18.99 12.13 6.59
C ALA A 124 19.39 11.50 5.24
N ILE A 125 18.48 10.81 4.54
CA ILE A 125 18.70 10.32 3.18
C ILE A 125 18.08 11.30 2.19
N SER A 126 18.86 11.72 1.18
CA SER A 126 18.41 12.65 0.15
C SER A 126 17.75 11.91 -1.01
N TYR A 127 16.57 12.38 -1.41
CA TYR A 127 15.82 11.87 -2.55
C TYR A 127 15.64 12.98 -3.59
N THR A 128 15.64 12.60 -4.86
CA THR A 128 15.42 13.51 -5.99
C THR A 128 14.07 13.22 -6.63
N PHE A 129 13.26 14.25 -6.78
CA PHE A 129 12.00 14.22 -7.52
C PHE A 129 12.16 14.99 -8.82
N THR A 130 11.48 14.55 -9.88
CA THR A 130 11.55 15.16 -11.19
C THR A 130 10.18 15.37 -11.82
N THR A 131 10.03 16.41 -12.64
CA THR A 131 8.86 16.54 -13.53
C THR A 131 8.97 15.54 -14.68
N THR A 132 7.91 14.78 -14.92
CA THR A 132 7.87 13.79 -16.02
C THR A 132 7.39 14.37 -17.35
N SER A 133 6.79 15.57 -17.33
CA SER A 133 6.32 16.31 -18.51
C SER A 133 6.65 17.80 -18.37
N ALA A 134 6.68 18.49 -19.50
CA ALA A 134 6.77 19.95 -19.49
C ALA A 134 5.40 20.56 -19.18
N THR A 135 5.38 21.63 -18.37
CA THR A 135 4.15 22.35 -17.99
C THR A 135 4.28 23.81 -18.39
N THR A 136 3.37 24.29 -19.24
CA THR A 136 3.31 25.70 -19.66
C THR A 136 2.31 26.46 -18.80
N ILE A 137 2.75 27.59 -18.25
CA ILE A 137 2.00 28.46 -17.35
C ILE A 137 1.66 29.75 -18.08
N LEU A 138 0.38 30.04 -18.21
CA LEU A 138 -0.12 31.32 -18.73
C LEU A 138 -0.45 32.25 -17.57
N PRO A 139 -0.23 33.56 -17.70
CA PRO A 139 -0.61 34.52 -16.66
C PRO A 139 -2.14 34.63 -16.55
N ALA A 140 -2.65 34.55 -15.32
CA ALA A 140 -4.03 34.88 -15.00
C ALA A 140 -4.03 36.16 -14.15
N ALA A 141 -4.63 37.23 -14.67
CA ALA A 141 -4.60 38.58 -14.04
C ALA A 141 -3.16 39.04 -13.66
N GLY A 142 -2.16 38.72 -14.48
CA GLY A 142 -0.77 39.07 -14.23
C GLY A 142 -0.01 38.15 -13.26
N VAL A 143 -0.67 37.14 -12.71
CA VAL A 143 -0.05 36.14 -11.82
C VAL A 143 0.27 34.87 -12.60
N TYR A 144 1.50 34.38 -12.48
CA TYR A 144 1.94 33.11 -13.06
C TYR A 144 1.92 32.05 -11.95
N SER A 145 0.95 31.16 -11.99
CA SER A 145 0.83 30.10 -10.98
C SER A 145 0.53 28.74 -11.61
N VAL A 146 1.04 27.71 -11.01
CA VAL A 146 0.70 26.33 -11.29
C VAL A 146 0.27 25.66 -9.98
N THR A 147 -0.87 24.98 -10.02
CA THR A 147 -1.39 24.21 -8.91
C THR A 147 -1.28 22.73 -9.22
N ASN A 148 -0.97 21.93 -8.21
CA ASN A 148 -0.85 20.47 -8.33
C ASN A 148 0.16 20.02 -9.41
N LEU A 149 1.32 20.69 -9.49
CA LEU A 149 2.43 20.22 -10.33
C LEU A 149 2.90 18.86 -9.81
N ALA A 150 2.69 17.81 -10.59
CA ALA A 150 3.14 16.47 -10.23
C ALA A 150 4.65 16.33 -10.40
N ILE A 151 5.32 15.87 -9.36
CA ILE A 151 6.74 15.49 -9.37
C ILE A 151 6.88 14.05 -8.87
N LYS A 152 7.67 13.22 -9.56
CA LYS A 152 7.91 11.83 -9.23
C LYS A 152 9.34 11.61 -8.72
N GLU A 153 9.47 10.75 -7.70
CA GLU A 153 10.80 10.36 -7.20
C GLU A 153 11.52 9.50 -8.23
N GLY A 154 12.79 9.75 -8.41
CA GLY A 154 13.66 8.93 -9.22
C GLY A 154 14.47 9.70 -10.24
N LYS A 155 15.15 8.94 -11.11
CA LYS A 155 16.03 9.44 -12.16
C LYS A 155 15.53 9.01 -13.52
N ILE A 156 15.30 9.98 -14.43
CA ILE A 156 14.96 9.69 -15.81
C ILE A 156 16.23 9.20 -16.53
N LEU A 157 16.13 8.05 -17.17
CA LEU A 157 17.18 7.43 -17.98
C LEU A 157 16.68 7.20 -19.41
N ASN A 158 17.61 7.11 -20.34
CA ASN A 158 17.34 6.85 -21.75
C ASN A 158 18.14 5.64 -22.22
N LYS A 159 17.51 4.80 -23.05
CA LYS A 159 18.14 3.68 -23.74
C LYS A 159 17.76 3.74 -25.22
N SER A 160 18.70 3.50 -26.11
CA SER A 160 18.42 3.41 -27.56
C SER A 160 18.83 2.06 -28.13
N TYR A 161 18.12 1.65 -29.18
CA TYR A 161 18.39 0.47 -29.97
C TYR A 161 18.24 0.79 -31.45
N THR A 162 19.16 0.26 -32.28
CA THR A 162 18.99 0.25 -33.74
C THR A 162 18.40 -1.09 -34.13
N VAL A 163 17.35 -1.09 -34.92
CA VAL A 163 16.68 -2.30 -35.40
C VAL A 163 17.53 -2.92 -36.49
N ASP A 164 17.81 -4.19 -36.33
CA ASP A 164 18.51 -5.05 -37.29
C ASP A 164 17.63 -6.29 -37.57
N LEU A 165 16.91 -6.25 -38.69
CA LEU A 165 16.01 -7.35 -39.05
C LEU A 165 16.75 -8.63 -39.49
N ALA A 166 18.06 -8.56 -39.74
CA ALA A 166 18.87 -9.74 -40.00
C ALA A 166 19.14 -10.54 -38.71
N ASN A 167 19.13 -9.87 -37.56
CA ASN A 167 19.26 -10.51 -36.25
C ASN A 167 17.91 -10.92 -35.69
N THR A 168 17.46 -12.12 -35.95
CA THR A 168 16.20 -12.69 -35.47
C THR A 168 16.10 -12.88 -33.96
N LEU A 169 17.21 -12.75 -33.22
CA LEU A 169 17.31 -12.87 -31.77
C LEU A 169 17.40 -11.51 -31.08
N GLN A 170 17.25 -10.40 -31.82
CA GLN A 170 17.32 -9.05 -31.24
C GLN A 170 16.16 -8.84 -30.25
N ARG A 171 16.51 -8.41 -29.02
CA ARG A 171 15.57 -8.09 -27.94
C ARG A 171 15.74 -6.64 -27.50
N PHE A 172 14.65 -5.97 -27.16
CA PHE A 172 14.63 -4.58 -26.72
C PHE A 172 14.37 -4.49 -25.21
N ILE A 173 15.37 -4.83 -24.40
CA ILE A 173 15.27 -4.96 -22.95
C ILE A 173 15.67 -3.66 -22.27
N ILE A 174 14.85 -3.15 -21.36
CA ILE A 174 15.23 -2.05 -20.46
C ILE A 174 16.21 -2.62 -19.42
N PRO A 175 17.44 -2.08 -19.32
CA PRO A 175 18.51 -2.73 -18.55
C PRO A 175 18.32 -2.67 -17.02
N ASN A 176 17.38 -1.88 -16.52
CA ASN A 176 17.15 -1.67 -15.09
C ASN A 176 15.91 -2.45 -14.62
N ALA A 177 15.99 -3.04 -13.42
CA ALA A 177 14.86 -3.76 -12.81
C ALA A 177 13.87 -2.84 -12.07
N ASN A 178 14.34 -1.71 -11.49
CA ASN A 178 13.52 -0.79 -10.71
C ASN A 178 12.91 0.33 -11.57
N VAL A 179 12.25 -0.07 -12.65
CA VAL A 179 11.61 0.86 -13.60
C VAL A 179 10.15 1.04 -13.23
N ASP A 180 9.71 2.29 -13.10
CA ASP A 180 8.29 2.63 -13.05
C ASP A 180 7.73 2.58 -14.48
N THR A 181 7.08 1.47 -14.83
CA THR A 181 6.56 1.23 -16.20
C THR A 181 5.52 2.24 -16.63
N SER A 182 4.83 2.91 -15.69
CA SER A 182 3.87 3.98 -15.99
C SER A 182 4.52 5.23 -16.60
N THR A 183 5.85 5.34 -16.49
CA THR A 183 6.62 6.49 -16.99
C THR A 183 7.32 6.23 -18.32
N ILE A 184 7.22 5.02 -18.86
CA ILE A 184 7.90 4.65 -20.10
C ILE A 184 7.34 5.47 -21.26
N SER A 185 8.24 6.09 -21.99
CA SER A 185 7.93 6.79 -23.24
C SER A 185 8.80 6.22 -24.36
N VAL A 186 8.16 5.74 -25.41
CA VAL A 186 8.83 5.12 -26.56
C VAL A 186 8.65 6.00 -27.78
N THR A 187 9.76 6.35 -28.41
CA THR A 187 9.76 7.04 -29.70
C THR A 187 10.64 6.29 -30.68
N VAL A 188 10.24 6.26 -31.94
CA VAL A 188 11.01 5.62 -33.01
C VAL A 188 11.35 6.63 -34.07
N GLN A 189 12.64 6.73 -34.36
CA GLN A 189 13.20 7.50 -35.48
C GLN A 189 13.28 6.62 -36.72
N ASN A 190 12.97 7.17 -37.88
CA ASN A 190 12.93 6.39 -39.12
C ASN A 190 14.28 5.76 -39.49
N SER A 191 15.37 6.50 -39.41
CA SER A 191 16.73 5.99 -39.66
C SER A 191 17.79 6.98 -39.18
N SER A 192 19.06 6.63 -39.28
CA SER A 192 20.17 7.55 -38.99
C SER A 192 20.22 8.74 -39.94
N SER A 193 19.69 8.61 -41.17
CA SER A 193 19.62 9.66 -42.18
C SER A 193 18.30 10.44 -42.17
N ASP A 194 17.23 9.88 -41.61
CA ASP A 194 15.94 10.54 -41.43
C ASP A 194 15.63 10.68 -39.94
N SER A 195 15.82 11.87 -39.39
CA SER A 195 15.61 12.20 -37.98
C SER A 195 14.15 12.40 -37.58
N THR A 196 13.21 12.05 -38.43
CA THR A 196 11.76 12.07 -38.09
C THR A 196 11.47 11.10 -36.97
N VAL A 197 11.07 11.62 -35.80
CA VAL A 197 10.76 10.86 -34.59
C VAL A 197 9.27 10.82 -34.37
N VAL A 198 8.73 9.63 -34.09
CA VAL A 198 7.29 9.43 -33.85
C VAL A 198 7.10 8.68 -32.54
N ALA A 199 6.15 9.15 -31.72
CA ALA A 199 5.76 8.47 -30.48
C ALA A 199 4.95 7.19 -30.80
N TRP A 200 5.23 6.15 -30.04
CA TRP A 200 4.50 4.88 -30.03
C TRP A 200 3.72 4.74 -28.74
N ALA A 201 2.51 4.22 -28.80
CA ALA A 201 1.63 4.06 -27.66
C ALA A 201 1.79 2.68 -27.00
N ASP A 202 1.48 2.59 -25.72
CA ASP A 202 1.39 1.30 -25.02
C ASP A 202 0.15 0.52 -25.49
N GLY A 203 0.38 -0.58 -26.20
CA GLY A 203 -0.65 -1.47 -26.72
C GLY A 203 -1.35 -2.30 -25.64
N ASN A 204 -0.72 -2.51 -24.48
CA ASN A 204 -1.32 -3.25 -23.36
C ASN A 204 -2.53 -2.51 -22.76
N SER A 205 -2.57 -1.19 -22.91
CA SER A 205 -3.69 -0.35 -22.47
C SER A 205 -4.87 -0.33 -23.46
N LEU A 206 -4.70 -0.88 -24.66
CA LEU A 206 -5.68 -0.88 -25.75
C LEU A 206 -6.37 -2.24 -25.86
N ASP A 207 -7.57 -2.24 -26.48
CA ASP A 207 -8.19 -3.49 -26.89
C ASP A 207 -7.48 -4.03 -28.14
N VAL A 208 -6.89 -5.21 -28.03
CA VAL A 208 -6.13 -5.87 -29.10
C VAL A 208 -6.94 -6.00 -30.38
N THR A 209 -8.27 -6.19 -30.27
CA THR A 209 -9.17 -6.32 -31.42
C THR A 209 -9.33 -5.02 -32.20
N THR A 210 -9.00 -3.88 -31.61
CA THR A 210 -9.09 -2.55 -32.25
C THR A 210 -7.74 -2.08 -32.83
N ILE A 211 -6.65 -2.79 -32.56
CA ILE A 211 -5.31 -2.43 -33.04
C ILE A 211 -5.19 -2.80 -34.53
N THR A 212 -4.99 -1.79 -35.36
CA THR A 212 -4.79 -1.98 -36.81
C THR A 212 -3.31 -2.27 -37.13
N SER A 213 -3.05 -2.85 -38.29
CA SER A 213 -1.71 -3.16 -38.81
C SER A 213 -0.77 -1.94 -38.98
N SER A 214 -1.34 -0.74 -39.07
CA SER A 214 -0.59 0.52 -39.21
C SER A 214 -0.40 1.30 -37.91
N GLN A 215 -1.06 0.88 -36.83
CA GLN A 215 -1.03 1.59 -35.56
C GLN A 215 0.32 1.41 -34.87
N LYS A 216 0.91 2.50 -34.42
CA LYS A 216 2.23 2.56 -33.78
C LYS A 216 2.09 2.22 -32.30
N VAL A 217 2.22 0.95 -31.97
CA VAL A 217 2.07 0.42 -30.61
C VAL A 217 3.26 -0.47 -30.26
N TYR A 218 3.60 -0.49 -28.99
CA TYR A 218 4.51 -1.47 -28.39
C TYR A 218 3.78 -2.20 -27.27
N PHE A 219 4.21 -3.42 -26.98
CA PHE A 219 3.73 -4.22 -25.84
C PHE A 219 4.88 -4.40 -24.86
N LEU A 220 4.57 -4.26 -23.58
CA LEU A 220 5.52 -4.42 -22.50
C LEU A 220 5.31 -5.78 -21.85
N GLN A 221 6.39 -6.48 -21.55
CA GLN A 221 6.37 -7.70 -20.77
C GLN A 221 7.52 -7.73 -19.77
N GLU A 222 7.29 -8.33 -18.59
CA GLU A 222 8.37 -8.64 -17.67
C GLU A 222 9.15 -9.86 -18.17
N VAL A 223 10.47 -9.77 -18.04
CA VAL A 223 11.43 -10.80 -18.43
C VAL A 223 12.36 -11.12 -17.26
N GLU A 224 13.48 -11.76 -17.54
CA GLU A 224 14.45 -12.23 -16.53
C GLU A 224 14.88 -11.09 -15.58
N GLU A 225 15.12 -11.42 -14.33
CA GLU A 225 15.60 -10.48 -13.28
C GLU A 225 14.67 -9.28 -13.02
N GLY A 226 13.38 -9.38 -13.30
CA GLY A 226 12.42 -8.28 -13.12
C GLY A 226 12.64 -7.09 -14.05
N LYS A 227 13.33 -7.31 -15.18
CA LYS A 227 13.49 -6.33 -16.26
C LYS A 227 12.30 -6.37 -17.20
N TYR A 228 12.17 -5.35 -18.03
CA TYR A 228 11.06 -5.24 -18.99
C TYR A 228 11.59 -5.24 -20.42
N GLU A 229 10.89 -5.93 -21.30
CA GLU A 229 11.13 -6.00 -22.73
C GLU A 229 10.00 -5.35 -23.50
N LEU A 230 10.34 -4.60 -24.54
CA LEU A 230 9.38 -4.06 -25.48
C LEU A 230 9.27 -4.97 -26.69
N ILE A 231 8.04 -5.31 -27.04
CA ILE A 231 7.68 -6.07 -28.24
C ILE A 231 6.90 -5.13 -29.14
N PHE A 232 7.26 -5.07 -30.42
CA PHE A 232 6.59 -4.25 -31.40
C PHE A 232 5.67 -5.10 -32.27
N GLY A 233 4.71 -4.43 -32.98
CA GLY A 233 3.79 -5.13 -33.85
C GLY A 233 4.48 -5.90 -34.98
N ASP A 234 3.80 -6.93 -35.47
CA ASP A 234 4.23 -7.82 -36.54
C ASP A 234 3.69 -7.44 -37.92
N GLY A 235 2.95 -6.32 -38.00
CA GLY A 235 2.24 -5.90 -39.21
C GLY A 235 0.83 -6.48 -39.38
N ALA A 236 0.42 -7.37 -38.47
CA ALA A 236 -0.98 -7.79 -38.30
C ALA A 236 -1.61 -7.06 -37.09
N VAL A 237 -1.00 -7.16 -35.93
CA VAL A 237 -1.37 -6.43 -34.71
C VAL A 237 -0.31 -5.36 -34.44
N GLY A 238 -0.59 -4.13 -34.86
CA GLY A 238 0.35 -3.02 -34.76
C GLY A 238 1.36 -2.96 -35.90
N LYS A 239 1.97 -1.80 -36.06
CA LYS A 239 2.96 -1.56 -37.11
C LYS A 239 4.27 -2.30 -36.80
N GLN A 240 4.79 -3.01 -37.81
CA GLN A 240 6.10 -3.63 -37.77
C GLN A 240 7.21 -2.56 -37.88
N LEU A 241 8.32 -2.77 -37.18
CA LEU A 241 9.54 -1.97 -37.32
C LEU A 241 10.21 -2.25 -38.68
N SER A 242 10.89 -1.23 -39.19
CA SER A 242 11.73 -1.35 -40.39
C SER A 242 13.20 -1.45 -40.01
N ASP A 243 13.98 -2.10 -40.86
CA ASP A 243 15.42 -2.15 -40.69
C ASP A 243 16.04 -0.76 -40.61
N GLY A 244 17.00 -0.56 -39.68
CA GLY A 244 17.60 0.73 -39.43
C GLY A 244 16.77 1.74 -38.62
N ASN A 245 15.55 1.41 -38.21
CA ASN A 245 14.82 2.24 -37.25
C ASN A 245 15.63 2.40 -35.95
N ILE A 246 15.57 3.56 -35.30
CA ILE A 246 16.20 3.80 -34.01
C ILE A 246 15.12 4.00 -32.97
N ILE A 247 15.08 3.10 -31.99
CA ILE A 247 14.15 3.12 -30.88
C ILE A 247 14.77 3.90 -29.75
N PHE A 248 14.10 4.93 -29.22
CA PHE A 248 14.46 5.63 -28.00
C PHE A 248 13.45 5.29 -26.92
N ILE A 249 13.94 4.78 -25.80
CA ILE A 249 13.16 4.43 -24.63
C ILE A 249 13.58 5.36 -23.50
N GLU A 250 12.65 6.17 -23.03
CA GLU A 250 12.84 6.99 -21.84
C GLU A 250 12.02 6.40 -20.71
N TYR A 251 12.59 6.27 -19.53
CA TYR A 251 11.98 5.66 -18.35
C TYR A 251 12.54 6.22 -17.06
N LEU A 252 11.76 6.14 -15.97
CA LEU A 252 12.14 6.54 -14.63
C LEU A 252 12.58 5.32 -13.81
N VAL A 253 13.75 5.41 -13.18
CA VAL A 253 14.22 4.45 -12.18
C VAL A 253 14.00 5.05 -10.80
N THR A 254 13.32 4.32 -9.93
CA THR A 254 12.82 4.78 -8.64
C THR A 254 13.30 3.91 -7.46
N GLY A 255 13.35 4.50 -6.27
CA GLY A 255 13.56 3.81 -5.01
C GLY A 255 12.28 3.18 -4.41
N GLY A 256 11.13 3.33 -5.08
CA GLY A 256 9.84 2.79 -4.62
C GLY A 256 9.34 3.46 -3.33
N VAL A 257 9.04 2.66 -2.31
CA VAL A 257 8.39 3.11 -1.06
C VAL A 257 9.20 4.14 -0.28
N ALA A 258 10.53 4.17 -0.44
CA ALA A 258 11.45 4.85 0.46
C ALA A 258 11.25 6.38 0.56
N ALA A 259 10.70 7.01 -0.47
CA ALA A 259 10.45 8.45 -0.49
C ALA A 259 8.97 8.83 -0.28
N ASN A 260 8.12 7.89 0.12
CA ASN A 260 6.76 8.20 0.57
C ASN A 260 6.80 9.13 1.78
N GLN A 261 5.77 9.97 1.93
CA GLN A 261 5.61 10.99 2.98
C GLN A 261 6.59 12.17 2.90
N ALA A 262 7.41 12.28 1.84
CA ALA A 262 8.20 13.49 1.63
C ALA A 262 7.30 14.72 1.57
N SER A 263 7.54 15.67 2.48
CA SER A 263 6.69 16.84 2.70
C SER A 263 7.45 18.17 2.70
N SER A 264 8.72 18.18 2.26
CA SER A 264 9.50 19.40 2.06
C SER A 264 10.35 19.27 0.80
N PHE A 265 10.31 20.25 -0.09
CA PHE A 265 11.03 20.19 -1.36
C PHE A 265 11.79 21.49 -1.63
N THR A 266 12.98 21.34 -2.19
CA THR A 266 13.80 22.46 -2.69
C THR A 266 14.14 22.18 -4.14
N ALA A 267 13.92 23.16 -5.03
CA ALA A 267 14.28 23.02 -6.43
C ALA A 267 15.80 23.05 -6.61
N VAL A 268 16.28 22.22 -7.53
CA VAL A 268 17.71 22.17 -7.91
C VAL A 268 17.91 23.05 -9.14
N GLY A 269 18.56 24.20 -8.94
CA GLY A 269 18.79 25.15 -10.01
C GLY A 269 17.59 26.07 -10.30
N SER A 270 17.43 26.50 -11.55
CA SER A 270 16.35 27.39 -11.97
C SER A 270 15.09 26.58 -12.35
N VAL A 271 13.92 27.14 -12.02
CA VAL A 271 12.61 26.60 -12.46
C VAL A 271 12.00 27.60 -13.45
N ALA A 272 11.61 27.14 -14.62
CA ALA A 272 11.10 27.99 -15.71
C ALA A 272 12.06 29.15 -16.05
N GLY A 273 13.39 28.95 -15.92
CA GLY A 273 14.43 29.98 -16.14
C GLY A 273 14.59 30.98 -14.99
N LEU A 274 13.81 30.83 -13.89
CA LEU A 274 13.82 31.73 -12.74
C LEU A 274 14.56 31.12 -11.55
N THR A 275 15.25 31.95 -10.77
CA THR A 275 15.91 31.53 -9.52
C THR A 275 14.92 31.49 -8.37
N SER A 276 15.29 30.89 -7.23
CA SER A 276 14.44 30.75 -6.03
C SER A 276 13.95 32.08 -5.45
N ALA A 277 14.61 33.20 -5.76
CA ALA A 277 14.14 34.53 -5.37
C ALA A 277 12.87 34.99 -6.12
N ASN A 278 12.58 34.40 -7.27
CA ASN A 278 11.50 34.79 -8.18
C ASN A 278 10.34 33.81 -8.24
N TYR A 279 10.24 32.88 -7.29
CA TYR A 279 9.08 32.01 -7.14
C TYR A 279 8.90 31.58 -5.68
N THR A 280 7.65 31.28 -5.34
CA THR A 280 7.30 30.59 -4.09
C THR A 280 6.90 29.15 -4.41
N LEU A 281 7.27 28.23 -3.54
CA LEU A 281 6.94 26.80 -3.63
C LEU A 281 6.23 26.40 -2.33
N THR A 282 5.06 25.81 -2.47
CA THR A 282 4.32 25.20 -1.36
C THR A 282 3.89 23.79 -1.73
N ILE A 283 3.68 22.95 -0.74
CA ILE A 283 3.27 21.57 -0.95
C ILE A 283 1.75 21.50 -0.96
N ALA A 284 1.19 20.99 -2.03
CA ALA A 284 -0.23 20.69 -2.13
C ALA A 284 -0.52 19.31 -1.51
N THR A 285 0.33 18.32 -1.81
CA THR A 285 0.20 16.95 -1.27
C THR A 285 1.58 16.34 -1.10
N ALA A 286 1.83 15.76 0.08
CA ALA A 286 3.04 15.00 0.36
C ALA A 286 3.17 13.78 -0.58
N ALA A 287 4.41 13.34 -0.79
CA ALA A 287 4.68 12.21 -1.68
C ALA A 287 3.98 10.92 -1.22
N SER A 288 3.30 10.27 -2.15
CA SER A 288 2.57 9.03 -1.91
C SER A 288 2.53 8.16 -3.17
N GLY A 289 2.10 6.92 -3.04
CA GLY A 289 1.92 6.00 -4.16
C GLY A 289 3.19 5.29 -4.60
N GLY A 290 4.30 5.45 -3.87
CA GLY A 290 5.50 4.64 -4.07
C GLY A 290 5.30 3.22 -3.55
N ALA A 291 5.65 2.22 -4.37
CA ALA A 291 5.49 0.81 -4.03
C ALA A 291 6.59 -0.06 -4.66
N VAL A 292 6.82 -1.22 -4.08
CA VAL A 292 7.70 -2.25 -4.65
C VAL A 292 6.96 -3.01 -5.77
N SER A 293 7.69 -3.72 -6.62
CA SER A 293 7.09 -4.60 -7.63
C SER A 293 6.19 -5.66 -6.99
N GLU A 294 5.15 -6.08 -7.71
CA GLU A 294 4.22 -7.10 -7.23
C GLU A 294 4.94 -8.39 -6.84
N SER A 295 4.61 -8.92 -5.66
CA SER A 295 5.21 -10.14 -5.13
C SER A 295 4.66 -11.38 -5.85
N ILE A 296 5.45 -12.48 -5.84
CA ILE A 296 5.03 -13.78 -6.39
C ILE A 296 3.70 -14.24 -5.77
N ASN A 297 3.55 -14.09 -4.45
CA ASN A 297 2.33 -14.52 -3.76
C ASN A 297 1.11 -13.66 -4.14
N SER A 298 1.31 -12.34 -4.33
CA SER A 298 0.28 -11.44 -4.83
C SER A 298 -0.17 -11.86 -6.23
N LEU A 299 0.77 -12.06 -7.13
CA LEU A 299 0.51 -12.45 -8.52
C LEU A 299 -0.25 -13.78 -8.61
N LYS A 300 0.16 -14.81 -7.85
CA LYS A 300 -0.55 -16.10 -7.78
C LYS A 300 -2.01 -15.95 -7.31
N ASN A 301 -2.25 -15.06 -6.36
CA ASN A 301 -3.60 -14.83 -5.83
C ASN A 301 -4.47 -13.98 -6.76
N ASN A 302 -3.87 -12.98 -7.40
CA ASN A 302 -4.63 -11.95 -8.13
C ASN A 302 -4.85 -12.31 -9.59
N ALA A 303 -3.89 -12.97 -10.27
CA ALA A 303 -4.00 -13.26 -11.69
C ALA A 303 -5.23 -14.13 -12.06
N PRO A 304 -5.56 -15.22 -11.32
CA PRO A 304 -6.77 -15.98 -11.59
C PRO A 304 -8.06 -15.17 -11.37
N LYS A 305 -8.09 -14.33 -10.33
CA LYS A 305 -9.25 -13.48 -10.01
C LYS A 305 -9.46 -12.39 -11.08
N LEU A 306 -8.38 -11.78 -11.53
CA LEU A 306 -8.41 -10.80 -12.59
C LEU A 306 -8.91 -11.40 -13.91
N TYR A 307 -8.47 -12.61 -14.23
CA TYR A 307 -8.96 -13.36 -15.37
C TYR A 307 -10.47 -13.66 -15.25
N GLN A 308 -10.95 -14.05 -14.06
CA GLN A 308 -12.38 -14.26 -13.79
C GLN A 308 -13.21 -12.98 -13.91
N ALA A 309 -12.68 -11.85 -13.44
CA ALA A 309 -13.35 -10.54 -13.51
C ALA A 309 -13.54 -10.03 -14.95
N GLN A 310 -12.74 -10.50 -15.93
CA GLN A 310 -12.85 -10.11 -17.36
C GLN A 310 -12.89 -8.57 -17.56
N LYS A 311 -12.12 -7.82 -16.75
CA LYS A 311 -12.11 -6.35 -16.70
C LYS A 311 -13.50 -5.72 -16.41
N ARG A 312 -14.38 -6.42 -15.68
CA ARG A 312 -15.69 -5.94 -15.25
C ARG A 312 -15.82 -6.04 -13.75
N ALA A 313 -16.08 -4.92 -13.10
CA ALA A 313 -16.27 -4.84 -11.66
C ALA A 313 -17.74 -5.02 -11.30
N THR A 314 -18.15 -6.23 -10.95
CA THR A 314 -19.52 -6.61 -10.61
C THR A 314 -19.64 -7.01 -9.13
N THR A 315 -18.70 -7.79 -8.64
CA THR A 315 -18.65 -8.25 -7.25
C THR A 315 -17.58 -7.48 -6.45
N LYS A 316 -17.63 -7.56 -5.11
CA LYS A 316 -16.59 -6.98 -4.23
C LYS A 316 -15.19 -7.49 -4.62
N ASP A 317 -15.09 -8.77 -4.96
CA ASP A 317 -13.81 -9.40 -5.35
C ASP A 317 -13.29 -8.92 -6.71
N ASP A 318 -14.19 -8.62 -7.67
CA ASP A 318 -13.79 -8.07 -8.97
C ASP A 318 -13.20 -6.67 -8.81
N TYR A 319 -13.86 -5.78 -8.06
CA TYR A 319 -13.32 -4.45 -7.75
C TYR A 319 -11.95 -4.54 -7.10
N LYS A 320 -11.81 -5.45 -6.12
CA LYS A 320 -10.54 -5.68 -5.41
C LYS A 320 -9.46 -6.18 -6.36
N ALA A 321 -9.75 -7.18 -7.19
CA ALA A 321 -8.81 -7.76 -8.14
C ALA A 321 -8.32 -6.72 -9.17
N ILE A 322 -9.25 -5.94 -9.74
CA ILE A 322 -8.95 -4.90 -10.73
C ILE A 322 -8.07 -3.80 -10.11
N LEU A 323 -8.43 -3.29 -8.92
CA LEU A 323 -7.68 -2.22 -8.27
C LEU A 323 -6.28 -2.68 -7.86
N LEU A 324 -6.12 -3.90 -7.33
CA LEU A 324 -4.82 -4.46 -6.96
C LEU A 324 -3.95 -4.80 -8.18
N ALA A 325 -4.54 -5.05 -9.35
CA ALA A 325 -3.79 -5.27 -10.58
C ALA A 325 -3.30 -3.97 -11.23
N GLU A 326 -4.04 -2.88 -11.05
CA GLU A 326 -3.67 -1.57 -11.63
C GLU A 326 -2.81 -0.72 -10.67
N ARG A 327 -2.85 -1.04 -9.36
CA ARG A 327 -2.20 -0.24 -8.30
C ARG A 327 -1.54 -1.15 -7.27
N ASN A 328 -0.21 -1.18 -7.25
CA ASN A 328 0.57 -1.93 -6.26
C ASN A 328 0.90 -1.13 -4.98
N ASP A 329 0.53 0.16 -4.95
CA ASP A 329 0.64 1.02 -3.77
C ASP A 329 -0.52 0.86 -2.77
N ILE A 330 -1.44 -0.07 -3.01
CA ILE A 330 -2.52 -0.41 -2.10
C ILE A 330 -2.03 -1.42 -1.07
N ASP A 331 -1.96 -1.02 0.21
CA ASP A 331 -1.63 -1.91 1.32
C ASP A 331 -2.85 -2.76 1.73
N SER A 332 -4.01 -2.13 1.84
CA SER A 332 -5.26 -2.81 2.17
C SER A 332 -6.45 -2.14 1.50
N ILE A 333 -7.46 -2.94 1.16
CA ILE A 333 -8.67 -2.47 0.51
C ILE A 333 -9.89 -3.23 1.02
N THR A 334 -10.98 -2.52 1.28
CA THR A 334 -12.29 -3.12 1.55
C THR A 334 -13.37 -2.47 0.68
N ILE A 335 -14.38 -3.25 0.32
CA ILE A 335 -15.44 -2.84 -0.57
C ILE A 335 -16.78 -3.27 0.01
N TYR A 336 -17.73 -2.34 0.07
CA TYR A 336 -19.08 -2.63 0.55
C TYR A 336 -20.14 -1.90 -0.28
N GLY A 337 -21.35 -2.47 -0.33
CA GLY A 337 -22.46 -1.84 -1.03
C GLY A 337 -23.00 -0.64 -0.28
N GLY A 338 -23.66 0.26 -0.98
CA GLY A 338 -24.28 1.42 -0.37
C GLY A 338 -25.41 1.07 0.61
N GLU A 339 -25.98 -0.12 0.51
CA GLU A 339 -26.94 -0.67 1.48
C GLU A 339 -26.34 -0.89 2.86
N ASP A 340 -25.03 -1.17 2.93
CA ASP A 340 -24.29 -1.37 4.19
C ASP A 340 -23.83 -0.02 4.81
N ALA A 341 -24.01 1.11 4.12
CA ALA A 341 -23.62 2.42 4.62
C ALA A 341 -24.58 2.91 5.72
N SER A 342 -24.13 3.82 6.56
CA SER A 342 -24.94 4.45 7.60
C SER A 342 -24.99 5.98 7.40
N PRO A 343 -26.10 6.58 6.92
CA PRO A 343 -27.34 5.94 6.43
C PRO A 343 -27.18 5.20 5.09
N PRO A 344 -28.03 4.22 4.76
CA PRO A 344 -27.96 3.47 3.49
C PRO A 344 -28.14 4.38 2.25
N VAL A 345 -27.30 4.16 1.22
CA VAL A 345 -27.36 4.88 -0.06
C VAL A 345 -27.32 3.87 -1.21
N TYR A 346 -28.45 3.57 -1.79
CA TYR A 346 -28.57 2.58 -2.87
C TYR A 346 -27.95 3.10 -4.19
N GLY A 347 -27.44 2.16 -5.02
CA GLY A 347 -26.81 2.48 -6.29
C GLY A 347 -25.35 2.94 -6.19
N LYS A 348 -24.77 2.92 -4.99
CA LYS A 348 -23.36 3.22 -4.76
C LYS A 348 -22.59 1.96 -4.31
N VAL A 349 -21.31 1.93 -4.65
CA VAL A 349 -20.32 1.03 -4.05
C VAL A 349 -19.25 1.88 -3.41
N TYR A 350 -19.01 1.66 -2.13
CA TYR A 350 -17.97 2.33 -1.37
C TYR A 350 -16.69 1.47 -1.37
N ILE A 351 -15.58 2.13 -1.63
CA ILE A 351 -14.25 1.53 -1.72
C ILE A 351 -13.35 2.28 -0.75
N ALA A 352 -12.99 1.64 0.36
CA ALA A 352 -12.02 2.20 1.28
C ALA A 352 -10.64 1.61 0.98
N ILE A 353 -9.64 2.50 0.80
CA ILE A 353 -8.29 2.12 0.42
C ILE A 353 -7.30 2.73 1.42
N LYS A 354 -6.44 1.87 1.99
CA LYS A 354 -5.25 2.28 2.73
C LYS A 354 -4.04 2.15 1.82
N PRO A 355 -3.39 3.26 1.43
CA PRO A 355 -2.17 3.20 0.64
C PRO A 355 -0.96 2.75 1.48
N ALA A 356 0.05 2.18 0.83
CA ALA A 356 1.30 1.82 1.48
C ALA A 356 2.03 3.08 1.97
N GLY A 357 2.41 3.09 3.25
CA GLY A 357 3.16 4.20 3.86
C GLY A 357 2.34 5.47 4.14
N ASN A 358 1.02 5.49 3.88
CA ASN A 358 0.13 6.61 4.15
C ASN A 358 -1.19 6.16 4.78
N THR A 359 -1.92 7.09 5.38
CA THR A 359 -3.22 6.82 6.00
C THR A 359 -4.37 6.88 4.99
N SER A 360 -4.28 7.74 3.97
CA SER A 360 -5.31 7.91 2.93
C SER A 360 -4.71 8.47 1.65
N TYR A 361 -5.45 8.37 0.55
CA TYR A 361 -5.13 9.06 -0.70
C TYR A 361 -5.58 10.51 -0.69
N SER A 362 -4.86 11.38 -1.40
CA SER A 362 -5.34 12.73 -1.70
C SER A 362 -6.58 12.69 -2.62
N ASN A 363 -7.37 13.76 -2.60
CA ASN A 363 -8.54 13.85 -3.47
C ASN A 363 -8.18 13.71 -4.96
N THR A 364 -7.05 14.29 -5.38
CA THR A 364 -6.53 14.14 -6.75
C THR A 364 -6.23 12.69 -7.10
N ALA A 365 -5.60 11.94 -6.20
CA ALA A 365 -5.31 10.52 -6.42
C ALA A 365 -6.60 9.66 -6.45
N LYS A 366 -7.59 9.97 -5.61
CA LYS A 366 -8.90 9.31 -5.64
C LYS A 366 -9.63 9.59 -6.96
N ASP A 367 -9.61 10.81 -7.46
CA ASP A 367 -10.22 11.18 -8.73
C ASP A 367 -9.53 10.53 -9.92
N ASP A 368 -8.20 10.38 -9.87
CA ASP A 368 -7.45 9.63 -10.87
C ASP A 368 -7.86 8.15 -10.89
N ILE A 369 -7.91 7.47 -9.74
CA ILE A 369 -8.39 6.08 -9.65
C ILE A 369 -9.82 5.95 -10.20
N LYS A 370 -10.71 6.88 -9.84
CA LYS A 370 -12.10 6.89 -10.35
C LYS A 370 -12.16 7.00 -11.87
N THR A 371 -11.35 7.90 -12.46
CA THR A 371 -11.44 8.20 -13.90
C THR A 371 -10.64 7.24 -14.75
N SER A 372 -9.45 6.83 -14.30
CA SER A 372 -8.54 5.98 -15.08
C SER A 372 -8.91 4.50 -15.01
N ILE A 373 -9.44 4.03 -13.87
CA ILE A 373 -9.72 2.62 -13.61
C ILE A 373 -11.23 2.35 -13.50
N LEU A 374 -11.87 2.91 -12.47
CA LEU A 374 -13.24 2.53 -12.11
C LEU A 374 -14.28 2.87 -13.18
N LYS A 375 -14.21 4.04 -13.80
CA LYS A 375 -15.13 4.42 -14.89
C LYS A 375 -15.06 3.51 -16.13
N LYS A 376 -13.95 2.80 -16.33
CA LYS A 376 -13.77 1.89 -17.46
C LYS A 376 -14.29 0.48 -17.17
N THR A 377 -14.45 0.12 -15.89
CA THR A 377 -14.69 -1.25 -15.45
C THR A 377 -16.00 -1.44 -14.71
N ASN A 378 -16.60 -0.39 -14.14
CA ASN A 378 -17.83 -0.48 -13.35
C ASN A 378 -19.08 -0.77 -14.20
N VAL A 379 -20.10 -1.33 -13.55
CA VAL A 379 -21.43 -1.54 -14.16
C VAL A 379 -22.13 -0.18 -14.33
N VAL A 380 -22.87 -0.02 -15.45
CA VAL A 380 -23.47 1.26 -15.89
C VAL A 380 -24.34 1.96 -14.84
N THR A 381 -25.01 1.22 -13.97
CA THR A 381 -25.94 1.77 -12.97
C THR A 381 -25.33 1.95 -11.59
N VAL A 382 -24.07 1.55 -11.39
CA VAL A 382 -23.39 1.61 -10.09
C VAL A 382 -22.36 2.75 -10.09
N ILE A 383 -22.40 3.57 -9.04
CA ILE A 383 -21.46 4.68 -8.87
C ILE A 383 -20.44 4.30 -7.81
N PRO A 384 -19.17 4.04 -8.18
CA PRO A 384 -18.11 3.79 -7.21
C PRO A 384 -17.68 5.09 -6.55
N GLU A 385 -17.53 5.04 -5.22
CA GLU A 385 -17.05 6.15 -4.39
C GLU A 385 -15.89 5.70 -3.52
N ILE A 386 -14.76 6.43 -3.58
CA ILE A 386 -13.59 6.14 -2.76
C ILE A 386 -13.70 6.95 -1.48
N VAL A 387 -13.70 6.24 -0.35
CA VAL A 387 -13.78 6.81 1.01
C VAL A 387 -12.47 6.61 1.76
N ASP A 388 -12.22 7.49 2.74
CA ASP A 388 -11.04 7.38 3.58
C ASP A 388 -11.21 6.30 4.65
N PRO A 389 -10.11 5.62 5.04
CA PRO A 389 -10.11 4.74 6.19
C PRO A 389 -10.44 5.50 7.47
N ILE A 390 -11.23 4.89 8.35
CA ILE A 390 -11.45 5.36 9.71
C ILE A 390 -10.55 4.58 10.64
N PHE A 391 -9.65 5.27 11.34
CA PHE A 391 -8.73 4.63 12.28
C PHE A 391 -9.39 4.48 13.65
N TYR A 392 -9.35 3.24 14.13
CA TYR A 392 -9.82 2.83 15.43
C TYR A 392 -8.60 2.52 16.29
N TYR A 393 -8.27 3.42 17.20
CA TYR A 393 -7.06 3.35 18.01
C TYR A 393 -7.30 2.51 19.27
N LEU A 394 -6.31 1.69 19.60
CA LEU A 394 -6.25 0.96 20.85
C LEU A 394 -5.14 1.56 21.71
N LEU A 395 -5.51 1.96 22.94
CA LEU A 395 -4.58 2.35 23.99
C LEU A 395 -4.40 1.13 24.89
N ILE A 396 -3.17 0.67 25.01
CA ILE A 396 -2.82 -0.54 25.75
C ILE A 396 -1.94 -0.14 26.93
N THR A 397 -2.40 -0.47 28.14
CA THR A 397 -1.58 -0.35 29.34
C THR A 397 -1.41 -1.74 29.92
N THR A 398 -0.15 -2.21 30.03
CA THR A 398 0.15 -3.52 30.57
C THR A 398 1.11 -3.43 31.75
N THR A 399 0.82 -4.20 32.80
CA THR A 399 1.72 -4.40 33.95
C THR A 399 2.28 -5.81 33.88
N ILE A 400 3.59 -5.92 33.83
CA ILE A 400 4.30 -7.19 33.66
C ILE A 400 4.90 -7.62 34.98
N ASN A 401 4.63 -8.85 35.38
CA ASN A 401 5.33 -9.52 36.49
C ASN A 401 6.35 -10.50 35.90
N TYR A 402 7.61 -10.26 36.18
CA TYR A 402 8.70 -11.09 35.66
C TYR A 402 9.60 -11.61 36.79
N ASP A 403 10.37 -12.64 36.50
CA ASP A 403 11.36 -13.19 37.43
C ASP A 403 12.72 -12.54 37.18
N PRO A 404 13.23 -11.74 38.14
CA PRO A 404 14.52 -11.06 37.99
C PRO A 404 15.72 -12.03 37.95
N VAL A 405 15.54 -13.29 38.38
CA VAL A 405 16.64 -14.29 38.40
C VAL A 405 16.80 -14.93 37.02
N THR A 406 15.68 -15.14 36.29
CA THR A 406 15.68 -15.73 34.95
C THR A 406 15.84 -14.71 33.84
N LEU A 407 15.63 -13.42 34.12
CA LEU A 407 15.81 -12.35 33.14
C LEU A 407 17.30 -12.18 32.81
N LEU A 408 17.66 -12.45 31.54
CA LEU A 408 19.05 -12.35 31.06
C LEU A 408 19.42 -10.93 30.57
N THR A 409 18.42 -10.08 30.36
CA THR A 409 18.55 -8.69 29.87
C THR A 409 18.22 -7.68 30.97
N SER A 410 18.31 -6.37 30.66
CA SER A 410 17.86 -5.34 31.57
C SER A 410 16.32 -5.17 31.49
N GLU A 411 15.72 -4.64 32.58
CA GLU A 411 14.30 -4.29 32.63
C GLU A 411 13.90 -3.36 31.46
N ASN A 412 14.74 -2.38 31.13
CA ASN A 412 14.47 -1.46 30.01
C ASN A 412 14.53 -2.19 28.66
N THR A 413 15.40 -3.18 28.51
CA THR A 413 15.45 -4.01 27.31
C THR A 413 14.17 -4.85 27.17
N LEU A 414 13.76 -5.53 28.25
CA LEU A 414 12.51 -6.30 28.28
C LEU A 414 11.29 -5.43 27.92
N LYS A 415 11.23 -4.20 28.48
CA LYS A 415 10.16 -3.24 28.12
C LYS A 415 10.18 -2.92 26.64
N SER A 416 11.34 -2.61 26.06
CA SER A 416 11.46 -2.30 24.63
C SER A 416 11.11 -3.50 23.73
N GLU A 417 11.42 -4.72 24.15
CA GLU A 417 11.05 -5.94 23.43
C GLU A 417 9.54 -6.17 23.44
N ILE A 418 8.88 -5.92 24.58
CA ILE A 418 7.41 -5.99 24.69
C ILE A 418 6.75 -4.93 23.83
N ASP A 419 7.22 -3.67 23.87
CA ASP A 419 6.71 -2.59 23.01
C ASP A 419 6.88 -2.93 21.52
N THR A 420 8.02 -3.52 21.16
CA THR A 420 8.28 -4.01 19.80
C THR A 420 7.33 -5.14 19.42
N SER A 421 7.08 -6.09 20.32
CA SER A 421 6.16 -7.22 20.08
C SER A 421 4.72 -6.74 19.85
N ILE A 422 4.25 -5.77 20.66
CA ILE A 422 2.92 -5.15 20.50
C ILE A 422 2.87 -4.38 19.18
N THR A 423 3.83 -3.53 18.89
CA THR A 423 3.90 -2.74 17.65
C THR A 423 3.90 -3.63 16.41
N ASN A 424 4.68 -4.71 16.41
CA ASN A 424 4.72 -5.68 15.32
C ASN A 424 3.37 -6.39 15.12
N TYR A 425 2.66 -6.71 16.21
CA TYR A 425 1.32 -7.28 16.09
C TYR A 425 0.36 -6.35 15.38
N PHE A 426 0.38 -5.06 15.70
CA PHE A 426 -0.48 -4.09 15.03
C PHE A 426 -0.07 -3.85 13.58
N THR A 427 1.21 -3.62 13.31
CA THR A 427 1.67 -3.28 11.95
C THR A 427 1.55 -4.44 10.97
N THR A 428 1.79 -5.67 11.43
CA THR A 428 1.79 -6.85 10.54
C THR A 428 0.40 -7.43 10.39
N ASP A 429 -0.36 -7.56 11.50
CA ASP A 429 -1.58 -8.36 11.53
C ASP A 429 -2.85 -7.50 11.51
N LEU A 430 -2.87 -6.31 12.18
CA LEU A 430 -4.11 -5.57 12.44
C LEU A 430 -4.33 -4.32 11.58
N GLN A 431 -3.27 -3.63 11.13
CA GLN A 431 -3.40 -2.37 10.36
C GLN A 431 -3.88 -2.59 8.91
N LYS A 432 -4.84 -3.49 8.73
CA LYS A 432 -5.51 -3.81 7.48
C LYS A 432 -7.02 -3.88 7.70
N PHE A 433 -7.79 -3.71 6.64
CA PHE A 433 -9.24 -3.91 6.74
C PHE A 433 -9.59 -5.36 7.06
N ASP A 434 -10.75 -5.56 7.67
CA ASP A 434 -11.34 -6.86 8.00
C ASP A 434 -10.52 -7.70 9.00
N GLN A 435 -9.53 -7.10 9.70
CA GLN A 435 -8.76 -7.79 10.73
C GLN A 435 -9.43 -7.67 12.10
N LYS A 436 -9.52 -8.80 12.81
CA LYS A 436 -10.15 -8.87 14.14
C LYS A 436 -9.08 -8.80 15.22
N PHE A 437 -9.24 -7.87 16.14
CA PHE A 437 -8.45 -7.86 17.36
C PHE A 437 -9.00 -8.89 18.34
N ARG A 438 -8.11 -9.69 18.91
CA ARG A 438 -8.43 -10.64 19.99
C ARG A 438 -7.52 -10.37 21.19
N TYR A 439 -8.13 -10.08 22.32
CA TYR A 439 -7.41 -9.80 23.56
C TYR A 439 -6.48 -10.94 23.98
N SER A 440 -6.94 -12.18 23.84
CA SER A 440 -6.15 -13.38 24.16
C SER A 440 -4.91 -13.55 23.27
N VAL A 441 -4.95 -13.08 22.03
CA VAL A 441 -3.77 -13.11 21.13
C VAL A 441 -2.75 -12.06 21.58
N LEU A 442 -3.20 -10.87 21.96
CA LEU A 442 -2.33 -9.82 22.47
C LEU A 442 -1.59 -10.29 23.73
N THR A 443 -2.33 -10.78 24.75
CA THR A 443 -1.71 -11.24 26.00
C THR A 443 -0.73 -12.38 25.77
N LYS A 444 -1.07 -13.34 24.90
CA LYS A 444 -0.15 -14.42 24.51
C LYS A 444 1.12 -13.90 23.84
N LYS A 445 1.03 -12.89 22.99
CA LYS A 445 2.21 -12.28 22.35
C LYS A 445 3.10 -11.57 23.37
N ILE A 446 2.50 -10.87 24.33
CA ILE A 446 3.21 -10.22 25.44
C ILE A 446 3.92 -11.28 26.29
N ASP A 447 3.19 -12.29 26.76
CA ASP A 447 3.72 -13.32 27.67
C ASP A 447 4.81 -14.18 27.01
N ASN A 448 4.79 -14.34 25.69
CA ASN A 448 5.79 -15.09 24.94
C ASN A 448 7.01 -14.26 24.50
N THR A 449 7.09 -12.97 24.85
CA THR A 449 8.22 -12.11 24.46
C THR A 449 9.51 -12.56 25.11
N ASP A 450 9.46 -12.90 26.41
CA ASP A 450 10.59 -13.43 27.16
C ASP A 450 10.12 -14.52 28.14
N SER A 451 10.96 -15.53 28.34
CA SER A 451 10.68 -16.64 29.26
C SER A 451 10.66 -16.24 30.75
N ALA A 452 11.26 -15.09 31.09
CA ALA A 452 11.21 -14.53 32.43
C ALA A 452 9.84 -13.94 32.81
N ILE A 453 8.96 -13.67 31.86
CA ILE A 453 7.62 -13.14 32.11
C ILE A 453 6.76 -14.23 32.74
N ARG A 454 6.25 -13.96 33.96
CA ARG A 454 5.36 -14.88 34.69
C ARG A 454 3.90 -14.67 34.36
N ASN A 455 3.47 -13.43 34.24
CA ASN A 455 2.14 -13.02 33.81
C ASN A 455 2.10 -11.54 33.43
N SER A 456 1.07 -11.17 32.68
CA SER A 456 0.75 -9.80 32.30
C SER A 456 -0.68 -9.44 32.73
N LYS A 457 -0.88 -8.18 33.16
CA LYS A 457 -2.20 -7.60 33.40
C LYS A 457 -2.38 -6.44 32.43
N THR A 458 -3.19 -6.65 31.43
CA THR A 458 -3.39 -5.68 30.34
C THR A 458 -4.79 -5.05 30.45
N SER A 459 -4.84 -3.74 30.34
CA SER A 459 -6.07 -2.96 30.20
C SER A 459 -6.12 -2.29 28.84
N LEU A 460 -7.33 -2.18 28.29
CA LEU A 460 -7.58 -1.59 26.98
C LEU A 460 -8.50 -0.37 27.12
N LYS A 461 -8.22 0.67 26.33
CA LYS A 461 -9.18 1.70 25.98
C LYS A 461 -9.28 1.80 24.46
N TYR A 462 -10.46 2.10 23.97
CA TYR A 462 -10.74 2.34 22.57
C TYR A 462 -10.79 3.84 22.33
N GLN A 463 -10.20 4.29 21.24
CA GLN A 463 -10.18 5.70 20.89
C GLN A 463 -10.56 5.89 19.43
N MET A 464 -11.41 6.87 19.17
CA MET A 464 -11.71 7.38 17.83
C MET A 464 -11.51 8.89 17.78
N TRP A 465 -11.08 9.39 16.63
CA TRP A 465 -10.78 10.81 16.44
C TRP A 465 -11.84 11.46 15.58
N ILE A 466 -12.34 12.59 16.04
CA ILE A 466 -13.10 13.53 15.22
C ILE A 466 -12.08 14.40 14.48
N THR A 467 -11.92 14.21 13.18
CA THR A 467 -10.89 14.89 12.35
C THR A 467 -11.43 15.20 10.95
N PRO A 468 -11.29 16.43 10.44
CA PRO A 468 -11.08 17.65 11.20
C PRO A 468 -12.32 18.05 11.99
N VAL A 469 -12.11 18.71 13.13
CA VAL A 469 -13.21 19.31 13.88
C VAL A 469 -13.62 20.62 13.25
N THR A 470 -14.93 20.81 13.03
CA THR A 470 -15.47 22.11 12.62
C THR A 470 -15.59 23.01 13.84
N LEU A 471 -14.82 24.10 13.87
CA LEU A 471 -14.80 25.03 14.99
C LEU A 471 -15.88 26.08 14.87
N ALA A 472 -16.39 26.53 16.02
CA ALA A 472 -17.40 27.60 16.17
C ALA A 472 -18.69 27.38 15.34
N THR A 473 -19.01 26.12 15.06
CA THR A 473 -20.20 25.71 14.30
C THR A 473 -20.80 24.45 14.90
N VAL A 474 -22.09 24.43 15.13
CA VAL A 474 -22.81 23.25 15.60
C VAL A 474 -22.75 22.16 14.52
N SER A 475 -22.19 21.03 14.86
CA SER A 475 -22.00 19.91 13.93
C SER A 475 -22.44 18.59 14.55
N THR A 476 -22.85 17.65 13.71
CA THR A 476 -23.19 16.29 14.12
C THR A 476 -22.06 15.35 13.73
N TYR A 477 -21.62 14.54 14.70
CA TYR A 477 -20.61 13.50 14.49
C TYR A 477 -21.15 12.17 14.97
N THR A 478 -20.90 11.11 14.22
CA THR A 478 -21.24 9.74 14.60
C THR A 478 -19.96 8.90 14.68
N MET A 479 -19.76 8.23 15.80
CA MET A 479 -18.66 7.29 16.01
C MET A 479 -19.24 5.93 16.39
N GLU A 480 -18.76 4.88 15.74
CA GLU A 480 -19.24 3.53 15.95
C GLU A 480 -18.08 2.66 16.46
N PHE A 481 -18.05 2.42 17.79
CA PHE A 481 -17.05 1.55 18.42
C PHE A 481 -17.34 0.06 18.18
N ASN A 482 -18.55 -0.28 17.72
CA ASN A 482 -18.98 -1.64 17.35
C ASN A 482 -18.71 -2.70 18.43
N ASN A 483 -18.72 -2.27 19.69
CA ASN A 483 -18.46 -3.11 20.84
C ASN A 483 -19.18 -2.56 22.07
N PRO A 484 -19.70 -3.41 22.98
CA PRO A 484 -20.23 -2.95 24.24
C PRO A 484 -19.19 -2.19 25.06
N VAL A 485 -19.60 -1.04 25.60
CA VAL A 485 -18.73 -0.14 26.36
C VAL A 485 -19.23 0.06 27.78
N THR A 486 -18.30 0.23 28.71
CA THR A 486 -18.60 0.45 30.13
C THR A 486 -19.28 1.80 30.32
N LYS A 487 -20.36 1.83 31.09
CA LYS A 487 -21.08 3.06 31.44
C LYS A 487 -20.19 4.02 32.23
N GLY A 488 -20.24 5.30 31.92
CA GLY A 488 -19.43 6.32 32.57
C GLY A 488 -17.95 6.30 32.12
N SER A 489 -17.62 5.64 31.01
CA SER A 489 -16.23 5.50 30.56
C SER A 489 -15.83 6.47 29.44
N ILE A 490 -16.75 7.24 28.89
CA ILE A 490 -16.42 8.22 27.88
C ILE A 490 -15.57 9.33 28.49
N SER A 491 -14.47 9.63 27.80
CA SER A 491 -13.65 10.82 28.03
C SER A 491 -13.13 11.34 26.70
N SER A 492 -12.89 12.66 26.60
CA SER A 492 -12.26 13.22 25.41
C SER A 492 -11.06 14.09 25.76
N THR A 493 -10.23 14.41 24.76
CA THR A 493 -9.29 15.54 24.87
C THR A 493 -10.06 16.84 25.08
N SER A 494 -9.40 17.82 25.70
CA SER A 494 -10.02 19.07 26.08
C SER A 494 -10.14 20.06 24.92
N PHE A 495 -11.18 20.87 24.97
CA PHE A 495 -11.48 21.94 24.01
C PHE A 495 -12.14 23.11 24.75
N THR A 496 -12.17 24.30 24.12
CA THR A 496 -12.92 25.44 24.70
C THR A 496 -14.31 25.52 24.06
N ALA A 497 -15.29 25.99 24.85
CA ALA A 497 -16.63 26.35 24.35
C ALA A 497 -16.75 27.87 24.14
N SER A 498 -17.94 28.33 23.72
CA SER A 498 -18.22 29.74 23.42
C SER A 498 -18.09 30.67 24.61
N ASP A 499 -18.12 30.14 25.82
CA ASP A 499 -17.94 30.91 27.08
C ASP A 499 -16.48 31.09 27.48
N GLY A 500 -15.53 30.55 26.67
CA GLY A 500 -14.09 30.64 26.90
C GLY A 500 -13.54 29.65 27.95
N ASN A 501 -14.40 28.83 28.56
CA ASN A 501 -13.95 27.80 29.50
C ASN A 501 -13.52 26.51 28.77
N THR A 502 -12.72 25.69 29.45
CA THR A 502 -12.24 24.40 28.95
C THR A 502 -13.17 23.28 29.39
N TYR A 503 -13.49 22.40 28.46
CA TYR A 503 -14.40 21.26 28.64
C TYR A 503 -13.81 19.98 28.06
N SER A 504 -14.32 18.81 28.53
CA SER A 504 -14.23 17.52 27.85
C SER A 504 -15.59 16.87 27.75
N LEU A 505 -15.75 15.95 26.78
CA LEU A 505 -16.96 15.13 26.64
C LEU A 505 -16.91 14.00 27.67
N ILE A 506 -17.95 13.88 28.48
CA ILE A 506 -18.12 12.85 29.50
C ILE A 506 -19.58 12.38 29.47
N ASP A 507 -19.82 11.08 29.64
CA ASP A 507 -21.17 10.53 29.73
C ASP A 507 -21.66 10.46 31.19
N ASP A 508 -22.97 10.55 31.36
CA ASP A 508 -23.63 10.54 32.68
C ASP A 508 -24.02 9.14 33.17
N SER A 509 -23.48 8.07 32.54
CA SER A 509 -23.83 6.66 32.80
C SER A 509 -25.29 6.28 32.48
N ALA A 510 -26.10 7.25 32.00
CA ALA A 510 -27.48 7.06 31.59
C ALA A 510 -27.67 7.16 30.06
N GLY A 511 -26.59 7.34 29.31
CA GLY A 511 -26.62 7.41 27.85
C GLY A 511 -26.56 8.84 27.28
N VAL A 512 -26.37 9.85 28.13
CA VAL A 512 -26.26 11.26 27.69
C VAL A 512 -24.82 11.74 27.80
N ILE A 513 -24.32 12.39 26.76
CA ILE A 513 -22.99 12.99 26.71
C ILE A 513 -23.09 14.48 26.96
N LYS A 514 -22.23 15.01 27.81
CA LYS A 514 -22.20 16.40 28.25
C LYS A 514 -20.79 16.99 28.11
N ASN A 515 -20.70 18.29 27.79
CA ASN A 515 -19.47 19.05 27.95
C ASN A 515 -19.28 19.36 29.44
N THR A 516 -18.34 18.69 30.07
CA THR A 516 -18.05 18.83 31.50
C THR A 516 -16.82 19.72 31.67
N LYS A 517 -16.93 20.74 32.51
CA LYS A 517 -15.85 21.71 32.74
C LYS A 517 -14.63 21.06 33.37
N ILE A 518 -13.47 21.50 32.91
CA ILE A 518 -12.16 21.07 33.40
C ILE A 518 -11.40 22.29 33.90
N THR A 519 -10.89 22.22 35.13
CA THR A 519 -10.00 23.22 35.71
C THR A 519 -8.65 22.57 36.00
N SER A 520 -7.57 23.14 35.45
CA SER A 520 -6.21 22.59 35.61
C SER A 520 -6.05 21.11 35.23
N GLY A 521 -6.76 20.67 34.18
CA GLY A 521 -6.71 19.30 33.66
C GLY A 521 -7.56 18.27 34.43
N VAL A 522 -8.34 18.71 35.44
CA VAL A 522 -9.19 17.84 36.26
C VAL A 522 -10.64 18.27 36.10
N VAL A 523 -11.55 17.30 36.05
CA VAL A 523 -13.00 17.53 36.03
C VAL A 523 -13.42 18.22 37.33
N ASP A 524 -14.17 19.31 37.21
CA ASP A 524 -14.68 20.05 38.36
C ASP A 524 -15.58 19.19 39.24
N SER A 525 -15.45 19.33 40.55
CA SER A 525 -16.30 18.62 41.53
C SER A 525 -16.91 19.63 42.51
N PRO A 526 -18.25 19.82 42.51
CA PRO A 526 -19.25 19.14 41.67
C PRO A 526 -19.12 19.45 40.18
N ALA A 527 -19.54 18.55 39.32
CA ALA A 527 -19.43 18.70 37.87
C ALA A 527 -20.22 19.92 37.36
N VAL A 528 -19.56 20.75 36.56
CA VAL A 528 -20.13 21.94 35.91
C VAL A 528 -20.26 21.64 34.41
N TYR A 529 -21.46 21.83 33.86
CA TYR A 529 -21.78 21.52 32.47
C TYR A 529 -21.92 22.79 31.64
N PHE A 530 -21.49 22.73 30.39
CA PHE A 530 -21.81 23.78 29.40
C PHE A 530 -23.31 23.74 29.06
N THR A 531 -23.96 24.90 29.12
CA THR A 531 -25.38 25.02 28.82
C THR A 531 -25.58 25.57 27.42
N LEU A 532 -26.34 24.86 26.59
CA LEU A 532 -26.70 25.28 25.24
C LEU A 532 -27.70 26.45 25.28
N PRO A 533 -27.90 27.18 24.17
CA PRO A 533 -28.84 28.30 24.07
C PRO A 533 -30.31 27.92 24.41
N ASP A 534 -30.68 26.65 24.25
CA ASP A 534 -32.00 26.13 24.60
C ASP A 534 -32.15 25.72 26.08
N GLY A 535 -31.10 25.96 26.89
CA GLY A 535 -31.06 25.60 28.31
C GLY A 535 -30.67 24.14 28.57
N SER A 536 -30.46 23.34 27.54
CA SER A 536 -30.01 21.94 27.64
C SER A 536 -28.52 21.83 27.91
N THR A 537 -28.07 20.74 28.54
CA THR A 537 -26.65 20.36 28.69
C THR A 537 -26.26 19.17 27.81
N THR A 538 -27.18 18.64 27.02
CA THR A 538 -26.98 17.47 26.19
C THR A 538 -26.22 17.80 24.92
N GLN A 539 -25.03 17.23 24.75
CA GLN A 539 -24.22 17.38 23.54
C GLN A 539 -24.42 16.19 22.60
N GLY A 540 -24.84 15.04 23.12
CA GLY A 540 -25.02 13.84 22.35
C GLY A 540 -25.50 12.66 23.19
N THR A 541 -25.56 11.50 22.58
CA THR A 541 -26.01 10.24 23.19
C THR A 541 -25.03 9.10 22.91
N ILE A 542 -25.04 8.10 23.80
CA ILE A 542 -24.32 6.83 23.59
C ILE A 542 -25.27 5.65 23.81
N ASP A 543 -25.21 4.67 22.93
CA ASP A 543 -25.73 3.33 23.15
C ASP A 543 -24.59 2.42 23.65
N TYR A 544 -24.62 2.05 24.92
CA TYR A 544 -23.58 1.24 25.54
C TYR A 544 -23.53 -0.20 24.99
N THR A 545 -24.61 -0.71 24.41
CA THR A 545 -24.67 -2.07 23.87
C THR A 545 -23.93 -2.17 22.53
N THR A 546 -24.08 -1.16 21.70
CA THR A 546 -23.45 -1.11 20.38
C THR A 546 -22.16 -0.29 20.36
N GLY A 547 -21.93 0.55 21.38
CA GLY A 547 -20.84 1.53 21.38
C GLY A 547 -21.05 2.66 20.38
N LYS A 548 -22.30 2.90 19.93
CA LYS A 548 -22.60 3.98 19.00
C LYS A 548 -22.76 5.31 19.74
N VAL A 549 -21.95 6.29 19.36
CA VAL A 549 -21.97 7.66 19.88
C VAL A 549 -22.47 8.60 18.80
N ILE A 550 -23.43 9.45 19.13
CA ILE A 550 -23.93 10.52 18.26
C ILE A 550 -23.81 11.83 19.01
N LEU A 551 -22.95 12.73 18.53
CA LEU A 551 -22.86 14.11 18.99
C LEU A 551 -23.74 14.95 18.08
N SER A 552 -24.84 15.51 18.57
CA SER A 552 -25.83 16.24 17.76
C SER A 552 -25.70 17.76 17.87
N ASN A 553 -25.18 18.28 18.99
CA ASN A 553 -25.09 19.70 19.30
C ASN A 553 -23.66 20.12 19.62
N PHE A 554 -22.68 19.46 19.02
CA PHE A 554 -21.28 19.67 19.35
C PHE A 554 -20.72 20.91 18.65
N ASN A 555 -20.23 21.87 19.43
CA ASN A 555 -19.71 23.15 18.93
C ASN A 555 -18.45 23.58 19.70
N PRO A 556 -17.28 22.99 19.43
CA PRO A 556 -16.02 23.41 20.02
C PRO A 556 -15.52 24.70 19.35
N TYR A 557 -14.91 25.60 20.13
CA TYR A 557 -14.36 26.87 19.65
C TYR A 557 -12.87 26.78 19.37
N THR A 558 -12.09 26.14 20.26
CA THR A 558 -10.67 25.86 20.02
C THR A 558 -10.31 24.50 20.60
N ILE A 559 -9.30 23.85 20.04
CA ILE A 559 -8.73 22.60 20.55
C ILE A 559 -7.49 22.98 21.36
N THR A 560 -7.39 22.52 22.60
CA THR A 560 -6.38 23.02 23.57
C THR A 560 -5.00 22.39 23.40
N ASP A 561 -4.89 21.25 22.71
CA ASP A 561 -3.62 20.55 22.46
C ASP A 561 -2.90 21.01 21.17
N GLY A 562 -3.44 22.02 20.48
CA GLY A 562 -2.87 22.53 19.23
C GLY A 562 -3.08 21.62 18.01
N THR A 563 -3.84 20.54 18.15
CA THR A 563 -4.20 19.63 17.04
C THR A 563 -5.46 20.14 16.31
N THR A 564 -5.86 19.44 15.25
CA THR A 564 -7.12 19.68 14.53
C THR A 564 -8.19 18.65 14.88
N SER A 565 -7.94 17.81 15.88
CA SER A 565 -8.75 16.63 16.20
C SER A 565 -9.15 16.60 17.66
N ILE A 566 -10.34 16.07 17.95
CA ILE A 566 -10.75 15.70 19.32
C ILE A 566 -10.76 14.20 19.39
N ARG A 567 -10.02 13.64 20.36
CA ARG A 567 -9.90 12.22 20.61
C ARG A 567 -10.93 11.81 21.65
N MET A 568 -11.74 10.82 21.34
CA MET A 568 -12.73 10.27 22.26
C MET A 568 -12.32 8.86 22.68
N ASN A 569 -12.21 8.64 23.99
CA ASN A 569 -11.83 7.38 24.61
C ASN A 569 -13.05 6.72 25.26
N VAL A 570 -13.14 5.40 25.13
CA VAL A 570 -14.11 4.57 25.86
C VAL A 570 -13.42 3.31 26.39
N THR A 571 -13.94 2.74 27.48
CA THR A 571 -13.46 1.47 28.02
C THR A 571 -14.42 0.37 27.60
N PRO A 572 -13.95 -0.73 26.99
CA PRO A 572 -14.79 -1.88 26.67
C PRO A 572 -15.32 -2.56 27.92
N GLU A 573 -16.42 -3.29 27.79
CA GLU A 573 -16.87 -4.19 28.86
C GLU A 573 -15.84 -5.30 29.08
N THR A 574 -15.60 -5.65 30.35
CA THR A 574 -14.54 -6.60 30.78
C THR A 574 -14.68 -7.98 30.14
N ASN A 575 -15.91 -8.38 29.80
CA ASN A 575 -16.21 -9.68 29.21
C ASN A 575 -16.19 -9.69 27.68
N ASN A 576 -15.99 -8.54 27.04
CA ASN A 576 -16.01 -8.42 25.58
C ASN A 576 -14.96 -7.40 25.10
N GLN A 577 -13.70 -7.80 25.15
CA GLN A 577 -12.55 -6.98 24.76
C GLN A 577 -12.07 -7.24 23.31
N ASP A 578 -12.70 -8.19 22.62
CA ASP A 578 -12.43 -8.47 21.22
C ASP A 578 -13.11 -7.43 20.33
N ILE A 579 -12.47 -7.01 19.24
CA ILE A 579 -13.00 -6.01 18.31
C ILE A 579 -13.10 -6.61 16.92
N THR A 580 -14.24 -6.40 16.28
CA THR A 580 -14.44 -6.66 14.86
C THR A 580 -14.71 -5.33 14.18
N PRO A 581 -13.74 -4.75 13.45
CA PRO A 581 -13.96 -3.50 12.72
C PRO A 581 -14.97 -3.74 11.58
N LEU A 582 -15.75 -2.72 11.27
CA LEU A 582 -16.76 -2.76 10.21
C LEU A 582 -16.37 -1.80 9.08
N ARG A 583 -16.75 -2.16 7.86
CA ARG A 583 -16.62 -1.29 6.67
C ARG A 583 -15.20 -0.72 6.53
N GLU A 584 -15.08 0.62 6.52
CA GLU A 584 -13.85 1.38 6.33
C GLU A 584 -12.97 1.51 7.59
N GLN A 585 -13.22 0.75 8.66
CA GLN A 585 -12.45 0.83 9.90
C GLN A 585 -11.17 -0.01 9.87
N ILE A 586 -10.08 0.56 10.38
CA ILE A 586 -8.78 -0.09 10.56
C ILE A 586 -8.34 0.03 12.02
N LEU A 587 -7.94 -1.09 12.60
CA LEU A 587 -7.39 -1.11 13.96
C LEU A 587 -5.93 -0.64 13.96
N THR A 588 -5.58 0.26 14.85
CA THR A 588 -4.21 0.75 15.00
C THR A 588 -3.85 0.99 16.47
N LEU A 589 -2.55 1.05 16.76
CA LEU A 589 -2.05 1.42 18.08
C LEU A 589 -1.97 2.95 18.17
N ASP A 590 -2.37 3.53 19.30
CA ASP A 590 -2.04 4.92 19.59
C ASP A 590 -0.58 4.98 20.05
N SER A 591 0.26 5.65 19.28
CA SER A 591 1.69 5.82 19.55
C SER A 591 2.01 7.17 20.21
N THR A 592 0.99 7.95 20.56
CA THR A 592 1.18 9.30 21.12
C THR A 592 1.05 9.36 22.65
N ASP A 593 0.67 8.26 23.31
CA ASP A 593 0.62 8.12 24.76
C ASP A 593 1.78 7.29 25.32
#